data_7e081dcc8a7b97b16c57c78e37acb5a6
#
_entry.id   7e081dcc8a7b97b16c57c78e37acb5a6
#
_cell.length_a   1.000
_cell.length_b   1.000
_cell.length_c   1.000
_cell.angle_alpha   90.00
_cell.angle_beta   90.00
_cell.angle_gamma   90.00
#
_symmetry.space_group_name_H-M   'P 1'
#
loop_
_entity.id
_entity.type
_entity.pdbx_description
1 polymer ?
#
loop_
_entity_poly.entity_id
_entity_poly.type
_entity_poly.pdbx_seq_one_letter_code
_entity_poly.pdbx_strand_id
1 'polypeptide(L)'
;MAANNSLIIIISSPSGVGKTTIAKKILKKIKKSHLSISCTTRNPRKNECNKIDYFFISKQKFIKYKKEKKFVETAKVHSNFYGTLKSELKKNKKNEVCLLDIDWQGARNIRKKIKNNCYSFFLLTPSISI
;
A
#
# COMPACT_ATOMS: atom_id res chain seq x y z
N MET A 1 6.71 14.60 4.87
CA MET A 1 6.72 13.49 3.96
C MET A 1 5.92 13.77 2.70
N ALA A 2 4.61 13.83 2.78
CA ALA A 2 3.81 14.24 1.64
C ALA A 2 3.74 15.76 1.56
N ALA A 3 3.47 16.31 0.37
CA ALA A 3 3.28 17.73 0.21
C ALA A 3 2.02 18.20 0.92
N ASN A 4 1.96 19.49 1.28
CA ASN A 4 0.78 20.06 1.91
C ASN A 4 -0.46 19.85 1.04
N ASN A 5 -1.57 19.49 1.65
CA ASN A 5 -2.85 19.21 0.98
C ASN A 5 -2.83 17.96 0.10
N SER A 6 -1.78 17.14 0.15
CA SER A 6 -1.85 15.83 -0.45
C SER A 6 -2.58 14.88 0.48
N LEU A 7 -3.21 13.86 -0.09
CA LEU A 7 -4.04 12.92 0.65
C LEU A 7 -3.49 11.51 0.52
N ILE A 8 -3.51 10.79 1.62
CA ILE A 8 -3.17 9.36 1.62
C ILE A 8 -4.43 8.60 1.98
N ILE A 9 -4.84 7.70 1.09
CA ILE A 9 -5.98 6.83 1.32
C ILE A 9 -5.50 5.40 1.37
N ILE A 10 -5.78 4.73 2.47
CA ILE A 10 -5.40 3.34 2.68
C ILE A 10 -6.63 2.46 2.56
N ILE A 11 -6.54 1.43 1.74
CA ILE A 11 -7.57 0.41 1.64
C ILE A 11 -6.98 -0.90 2.13
N SER A 12 -7.61 -1.51 3.12
CA SER A 12 -7.22 -2.82 3.61
C SER A 12 -8.44 -3.69 3.75
N SER A 13 -8.26 -5.00 3.69
CA SER A 13 -9.36 -5.94 3.75
C SER A 13 -8.83 -7.34 4.01
N PRO A 14 -9.69 -8.27 4.42
CA PRO A 14 -9.35 -9.68 4.34
C PRO A 14 -9.13 -10.09 2.89
N SER A 15 -8.37 -11.15 2.68
CA SER A 15 -8.11 -11.67 1.34
C SER A 15 -9.42 -11.97 0.60
N GLY A 16 -9.44 -11.66 -0.69
CA GLY A 16 -10.56 -12.03 -1.55
C GLY A 16 -11.78 -11.13 -1.51
N VAL A 17 -11.67 -9.93 -0.95
CA VAL A 17 -12.81 -9.01 -0.82
C VAL A 17 -12.93 -8.04 -2.00
N GLY A 18 -12.10 -8.14 -3.03
CA GLY A 18 -12.18 -7.26 -4.18
C GLY A 18 -11.50 -5.91 -4.00
N LYS A 19 -10.54 -5.85 -3.13
CA LYS A 19 -9.79 -4.65 -2.82
C LYS A 19 -9.14 -4.03 -4.07
N THR A 20 -8.56 -4.85 -4.92
CA THR A 20 -7.92 -4.40 -6.15
C THR A 20 -8.90 -3.74 -7.11
N THR A 21 -10.11 -4.28 -7.22
CA THR A 21 -11.15 -3.72 -8.08
C THR A 21 -11.56 -2.33 -7.62
N ILE A 22 -11.72 -2.16 -6.31
CA ILE A 22 -12.09 -0.87 -5.73
C ILE A 22 -10.96 0.14 -5.92
N ALA A 23 -9.72 -0.28 -5.71
CA ALA A 23 -8.56 0.59 -5.94
C ALA A 23 -8.52 1.10 -7.37
N LYS A 24 -8.74 0.23 -8.35
CA LYS A 24 -8.77 0.62 -9.75
C LYS A 24 -9.87 1.62 -10.07
N LYS A 25 -11.05 1.45 -9.46
CA LYS A 25 -12.16 2.38 -9.66
C LYS A 25 -11.84 3.77 -9.10
N ILE A 26 -11.21 3.82 -7.93
CA ILE A 26 -10.81 5.09 -7.31
C ILE A 26 -9.80 5.80 -8.20
N LEU A 27 -8.80 5.08 -8.71
CA LEU A 27 -7.78 5.66 -9.57
C LEU A 27 -8.37 6.24 -10.86
N LYS A 28 -9.43 5.61 -11.38
CA LYS A 28 -10.12 6.14 -12.56
C LYS A 28 -10.90 7.41 -12.26
N LYS A 29 -11.54 7.48 -11.10
CA LYS A 29 -12.40 8.61 -10.74
C LYS A 29 -11.62 9.82 -10.27
N ILE A 30 -10.50 9.61 -9.60
CA ILE A 30 -9.68 10.71 -9.11
C ILE A 30 -8.48 10.84 -10.03
N LYS A 31 -8.52 11.84 -10.90
CA LYS A 31 -7.51 12.00 -11.95
C LYS A 31 -6.11 12.23 -11.38
N LYS A 32 -6.01 13.00 -10.30
CA LYS A 32 -4.71 13.27 -9.66
C LYS A 32 -4.46 12.26 -8.55
N SER A 33 -4.42 11.00 -8.91
CA SER A 33 -4.15 9.92 -7.96
C SER A 33 -3.16 8.93 -8.52
N HIS A 34 -2.46 8.25 -7.64
CA HIS A 34 -1.59 7.16 -8.05
C HIS A 34 -1.60 6.07 -6.97
N LEU A 35 -1.29 4.86 -7.38
CA LEU A 35 -1.20 3.73 -6.48
C LEU A 35 0.24 3.57 -6.02
N SER A 36 0.45 3.55 -4.70
CA SER A 36 1.74 3.22 -4.14
C SER A 36 2.06 1.76 -4.39
N ILE A 37 3.25 1.47 -4.89
CA ILE A 37 3.67 0.11 -5.17
C ILE A 37 4.55 -0.37 -4.03
N SER A 38 4.08 -1.41 -3.33
CA SER A 38 4.80 -1.96 -2.18
C SER A 38 5.88 -2.94 -2.61
N CYS A 39 6.89 -3.09 -1.76
CA CYS A 39 7.88 -4.17 -1.91
C CYS A 39 7.36 -5.42 -1.23
N THR A 40 7.69 -6.57 -1.79
CA THR A 40 7.43 -7.85 -1.14
C THR A 40 8.52 -8.87 -1.46
N THR A 41 8.74 -9.76 -0.52
CA THR A 41 9.64 -10.91 -0.73
C THR A 41 8.90 -12.14 -1.23
N ARG A 42 7.57 -12.06 -1.36
CA ARG A 42 6.77 -13.13 -1.92
C ARG A 42 7.06 -13.28 -3.40
N ASN A 43 7.03 -14.50 -3.89
CA ASN A 43 7.17 -14.74 -5.32
C ASN A 43 5.96 -14.20 -6.08
N PRO A 44 6.15 -13.67 -7.29
CA PRO A 44 5.01 -13.23 -8.10
C PRO A 44 4.05 -14.38 -8.37
N ARG A 45 2.77 -14.07 -8.34
CA ARG A 45 1.75 -15.00 -8.78
C ARG A 45 1.59 -14.89 -10.30
N LYS A 46 0.91 -15.88 -10.90
CA LYS A 46 0.57 -15.82 -12.31
C LYS A 46 -0.18 -14.50 -12.55
N ASN A 47 0.13 -13.80 -13.61
CA ASN A 47 -0.46 -12.52 -13.98
C ASN A 47 -0.01 -11.32 -13.15
N GLU A 48 0.91 -11.49 -12.22
CA GLU A 48 1.50 -10.34 -11.51
C GLU A 48 2.77 -9.89 -12.20
N CYS A 49 2.97 -8.58 -12.26
CA CYS A 49 4.11 -7.97 -12.93
C CYS A 49 4.95 -7.18 -11.94
N ASN A 50 6.27 -7.35 -12.03
CA ASN A 50 7.20 -6.56 -11.24
C ASN A 50 7.05 -5.07 -11.59
N LYS A 51 7.12 -4.22 -10.59
CA LYS A 51 7.01 -2.76 -10.69
C LYS A 51 5.60 -2.26 -11.01
N ILE A 52 4.65 -3.15 -11.22
CA ILE A 52 3.25 -2.80 -11.44
C ILE A 52 2.41 -3.23 -10.25
N ASP A 53 2.45 -4.51 -9.90
CA ASP A 53 1.69 -5.02 -8.75
C ASP A 53 2.49 -4.86 -7.46
N TYR A 54 3.77 -5.18 -7.52
CA TYR A 54 4.72 -5.06 -6.41
C TYR A 54 6.12 -4.84 -6.99
N PHE A 55 7.00 -4.33 -6.14
CA PHE A 55 8.42 -4.51 -6.35
C PHE A 55 8.79 -5.86 -5.71
N PHE A 56 8.94 -6.89 -6.52
CA PHE A 56 9.31 -8.22 -6.04
C PHE A 56 10.82 -8.25 -5.82
N ILE A 57 11.24 -8.34 -4.58
CA ILE A 57 12.65 -8.26 -4.22
C ILE A 57 13.04 -9.46 -3.36
N SER A 58 14.34 -9.74 -3.30
CA SER A 58 14.85 -10.80 -2.45
C SER A 58 14.73 -10.41 -0.97
N LYS A 59 14.76 -11.42 -0.11
CA LYS A 59 14.78 -11.18 1.34
C LYS A 59 16.00 -10.36 1.74
N GLN A 60 17.15 -10.63 1.13
CA GLN A 60 18.38 -9.90 1.40
C GLN A 60 18.23 -8.41 1.05
N LYS A 61 17.65 -8.13 -0.11
CA LYS A 61 17.41 -6.75 -0.54
C LYS A 61 16.41 -6.06 0.37
N PHE A 62 15.38 -6.77 0.81
CA PHE A 62 14.40 -6.22 1.76
C PHE A 62 15.08 -5.80 3.07
N ILE A 63 15.92 -6.66 3.60
CA ILE A 63 16.67 -6.38 4.83
C ILE A 63 17.57 -5.16 4.65
N LYS A 64 18.24 -5.07 3.50
CA LYS A 64 19.09 -3.92 3.18
C LYS A 64 18.28 -2.63 3.16
N TYR A 65 17.14 -2.63 2.49
CA TYR A 65 16.27 -1.47 2.41
C TYR A 65 15.78 -1.04 3.80
N LYS A 66 15.49 -2.01 4.65
CA LYS A 66 15.05 -1.73 6.01
C LYS A 66 16.17 -1.06 6.82
N LYS A 67 17.40 -1.56 6.69
CA LYS A 67 18.56 -0.96 7.35
C LYS A 67 18.82 0.46 6.86
N GLU A 68 18.61 0.71 5.57
CA GLU A 68 18.76 2.03 4.97
C GLU A 68 17.59 2.95 5.24
N LYS A 69 16.62 2.50 6.01
CA LYS A 69 15.43 3.27 6.40
C LYS A 69 14.62 3.78 5.20
N LYS A 70 14.54 2.96 4.16
CA LYS A 70 13.78 3.30 2.95
C LYS A 70 12.27 3.07 3.11
N PHE A 71 11.86 2.32 4.11
CA PHE A 71 10.44 2.02 4.32
C PHE A 71 9.80 2.97 5.32
N VAL A 72 8.56 3.35 5.03
CA VAL A 72 7.70 4.03 6.00
C VAL A 72 7.24 3.02 7.04
N GLU A 73 6.89 1.82 6.60
CA GLU A 73 6.45 0.73 7.46
C GLU A 73 6.80 -0.60 6.80
N THR A 74 6.88 -1.65 7.62
CA THR A 74 7.04 -3.02 7.14
C THR A 74 6.10 -3.91 7.92
N ALA A 75 5.69 -5.02 7.29
CA ALA A 75 4.83 -6.00 7.92
C ALA A 75 5.22 -7.39 7.45
N LYS A 76 4.91 -8.40 8.26
CA LYS A 76 5.10 -9.80 7.90
C LYS A 76 3.74 -10.46 7.82
N VAL A 77 3.42 -11.04 6.66
CA VAL A 77 2.14 -11.70 6.42
C VAL A 77 2.42 -13.04 5.77
N HIS A 78 1.97 -14.11 6.40
CA HIS A 78 2.15 -15.48 5.89
C HIS A 78 3.60 -15.77 5.50
N SER A 79 4.54 -15.46 6.38
CA SER A 79 5.98 -15.70 6.21
C SER A 79 6.66 -14.84 5.16
N ASN A 80 5.96 -13.94 4.51
CA ASN A 80 6.52 -13.01 3.54
C ASN A 80 6.56 -11.60 4.13
N PHE A 81 7.52 -10.81 3.68
CA PHE A 81 7.65 -9.43 4.12
C PHE A 81 7.05 -8.50 3.09
N TYR A 82 6.46 -7.42 3.59
CA TYR A 82 5.87 -6.35 2.79
C TYR A 82 6.33 -5.01 3.33
N GLY A 83 6.53 -4.04 2.47
CA GLY A 83 6.94 -2.72 2.93
C GLY A 83 6.50 -1.63 1.99
N THR A 84 6.19 -0.47 2.57
CA THR A 84 5.82 0.73 1.83
C THR A 84 7.03 1.65 1.77
N LEU A 85 7.47 1.96 0.55
CA LEU A 85 8.63 2.81 0.34
C LEU A 85 8.30 4.28 0.58
N LYS A 86 9.20 4.98 1.25
CA LYS A 86 9.08 6.43 1.43
C LYS A 86 9.02 7.17 0.09
N SER A 87 9.79 6.67 -0.90
CA SER A 87 9.81 7.27 -2.23
C SER A 87 8.46 7.24 -2.92
N GLU A 88 7.65 6.21 -2.66
CA GLU A 88 6.31 6.13 -3.24
C GLU A 88 5.39 7.21 -2.69
N LEU A 89 5.47 7.51 -1.40
CA LEU A 89 4.68 8.57 -0.79
C LEU A 89 5.17 9.95 -1.23
N LYS A 90 6.47 10.11 -1.46
CA LYS A 90 7.04 11.37 -1.90
C LYS A 90 6.64 11.75 -3.33
N LYS A 91 6.17 10.81 -4.12
CA LYS A 91 5.63 11.11 -5.45
C LYS A 91 4.37 11.97 -5.37
N ASN A 92 3.72 11.97 -4.23
CA ASN A 92 2.45 12.67 -4.04
C ASN A 92 2.70 14.17 -3.98
N LYS A 93 2.17 14.88 -4.95
CA LYS A 93 2.26 16.34 -5.02
C LYS A 93 1.06 16.98 -4.34
N LYS A 94 1.11 18.32 -4.22
CA LYS A 94 0.00 19.08 -3.64
C LYS A 94 -1.31 18.75 -4.35
N ASN A 95 -2.36 18.51 -3.58
CA ASN A 95 -3.71 18.17 -4.08
C ASN A 95 -3.78 16.84 -4.82
N GLU A 96 -2.78 15.98 -4.66
CA GLU A 96 -2.83 14.63 -5.22
C GLU A 96 -3.22 13.63 -4.16
N VAL A 97 -3.67 12.46 -4.62
CA VAL A 97 -4.07 11.37 -3.75
C VAL A 97 -3.14 10.18 -3.99
N CYS A 98 -2.54 9.69 -2.93
CA CYS A 98 -1.78 8.45 -2.95
C CYS A 98 -2.63 7.35 -2.35
N LEU A 99 -2.88 6.32 -3.12
CA LEU A 99 -3.68 5.18 -2.69
C LEU A 99 -2.77 4.04 -2.28
N LEU A 100 -3.01 3.50 -1.09
CA LEU A 100 -2.27 2.36 -0.56
C LEU A 100 -3.21 1.17 -0.45
N ASP A 101 -2.87 0.09 -1.14
CA ASP A 101 -3.59 -1.17 -1.10
C ASP A 101 -2.74 -2.15 -0.30
N ILE A 102 -2.90 -2.14 1.01
CA ILE A 102 -2.06 -2.90 1.93
C ILE A 102 -2.92 -3.61 2.97
N ASP A 103 -2.32 -4.57 3.68
CA ASP A 103 -3.04 -5.30 4.70
C ASP A 103 -3.25 -4.42 5.95
N TRP A 104 -4.08 -4.92 6.88
CA TRP A 104 -4.44 -4.13 8.06
C TRP A 104 -3.24 -3.81 8.96
N GLN A 105 -2.23 -4.68 8.99
CA GLN A 105 -1.03 -4.41 9.79
C GLN A 105 -0.24 -3.23 9.25
N GLY A 106 -0.04 -3.22 7.92
CA GLY A 106 0.60 -2.10 7.25
C GLY A 106 -0.20 -0.82 7.40
N ALA A 107 -1.51 -0.91 7.24
CA ALA A 107 -2.40 0.24 7.42
C ALA A 107 -2.26 0.85 8.80
N ARG A 108 -2.26 0.01 9.82
CA ARG A 108 -2.09 0.46 11.21
C ARG A 108 -0.75 1.15 11.42
N ASN A 109 0.31 0.58 10.86
CA ASN A 109 1.65 1.15 10.99
C ASN A 109 1.77 2.51 10.30
N ILE A 110 1.19 2.65 9.12
CA ILE A 110 1.16 3.93 8.41
C ILE A 110 0.42 4.98 9.23
N ARG A 111 -0.73 4.63 9.77
CA ARG A 111 -1.55 5.57 10.55
C ARG A 111 -0.85 6.05 11.82
N LYS A 112 -0.02 5.22 12.41
CA LYS A 112 0.76 5.63 13.57
C LYS A 112 1.80 6.68 13.23
N LYS A 113 2.34 6.63 12.02
CA LYS A 113 3.41 7.53 11.58
C LYS A 113 2.90 8.77 10.87
N ILE A 114 1.82 8.65 10.12
CA ILE A 114 1.25 9.76 9.35
C ILE A 114 -0.16 10.02 9.87
N LYS A 115 -0.29 11.09 10.61
CA LYS A 115 -1.55 11.40 11.30
C LYS A 115 -2.42 12.40 10.58
N ASN A 116 -1.83 13.24 9.73
CA ASN A 116 -2.57 14.27 9.01
C ASN A 116 -2.79 13.84 7.57
N ASN A 117 -4.01 14.11 7.06
CA ASN A 117 -4.36 13.84 5.67
C ASN A 117 -4.17 12.37 5.28
N CYS A 118 -4.44 11.47 6.22
CA CYS A 118 -4.32 10.04 6.03
C CYS A 118 -5.60 9.37 6.54
N TYR A 119 -6.30 8.71 5.64
CA TYR A 119 -7.56 8.05 5.96
C TYR A 119 -7.47 6.59 5.56
N SER A 120 -8.03 5.72 6.37
CA SER A 120 -8.03 4.30 6.06
C SER A 120 -9.45 3.75 6.05
N PHE A 121 -9.69 2.83 5.12
CA PHE A 121 -10.96 2.14 4.97
C PHE A 121 -10.72 0.66 5.02
N PHE A 122 -11.47 -0.04 5.86
CA PHE A 122 -11.39 -1.48 5.94
C PHE A 122 -12.59 -2.07 5.24
N LEU A 123 -12.33 -2.81 4.16
CA LEU A 123 -13.41 -3.41 3.36
C LEU A 123 -13.83 -4.73 3.97
N LEU A 124 -15.13 -4.91 4.09
CA LEU A 124 -15.71 -6.15 4.58
C LEU A 124 -16.54 -6.79 3.49
N THR A 125 -16.67 -8.11 3.54
CA THR A 125 -17.58 -8.81 2.63
C THR A 125 -19.00 -8.38 2.93
N PRO A 126 -19.83 -8.14 1.91
CA PRO A 126 -21.17 -7.61 2.13
C PRO A 126 -22.11 -8.57 2.86
N SER A 127 -21.92 -9.85 2.77
CA SER A 127 -22.78 -10.78 3.44
C SER A 127 -22.03 -12.00 3.90
N ILE A 128 -22.10 -12.24 5.18
CA ILE A 128 -21.54 -13.42 5.78
C ILE A 128 -22.60 -14.19 6.50
N SER A 129 -23.76 -13.66 6.59
CA SER A 129 -24.86 -14.37 7.21
C SER A 129 -25.33 -15.45 6.28
N ILE A 130 -25.67 -16.49 6.83
CA ILE A 130 -26.09 -17.64 6.07
C ILE A 130 -27.39 -18.15 6.62
#